data_6654195e16a69e9e4838138a799ea3db
#
_entry.id   6654195e16a69e9e4838138a799ea3db
#
_cell.length_a   1.000
_cell.length_b   1.000
_cell.length_c   1.000
_cell.angle_alpha   90.00
_cell.angle_beta   90.00
_cell.angle_gamma   90.00
#
_symmetry.space_group_name_H-M   'P 1'
#
loop_
_entity.id
_entity.type
_entity.pdbx_description
1 polymer ?
#
loop_
_entity_poly.entity_id
_entity_poly.type
_entity_poly.pdbx_seq_one_letter_code
_entity_poly.pdbx_strand_id
1 'polypeptide(L)'
;KKNKKYYVKVRAYTDYNGVRYYGDRSTMLSSYYSNVYATYYSYYVNNKNRTTNLKIASKKINGTIIQPGETFDFNKVVGSRTAAKGYKKAHVFTGENSTTMGLAGGICQVASTVFNTALISNVKIVERHQHSQRVSYVPLGRDAAISGNVQNFRWKNNTKYAIKIKMTVKGGKITCTFYTCQKVKPKKVKLKVTQKGKTFTLKRTVKGKTNYSCKSKY
;
A
#
# COMPACT_ATOMS: atom_id res chain seq x y z
N LYS A 1 -6.15 23.49 5.74
CA LYS A 1 -5.82 23.92 7.12
C LYS A 1 -4.77 22.97 7.67
N LYS A 2 -3.58 23.49 8.03
CA LYS A 2 -2.43 22.73 8.50
C LYS A 2 -2.73 22.06 9.85
N ASN A 3 -2.54 20.72 9.91
CA ASN A 3 -2.23 19.90 11.10
C ASN A 3 -2.95 20.25 12.43
N LYS A 4 -4.27 20.43 12.39
CA LYS A 4 -5.03 20.47 13.66
C LYS A 4 -5.22 19.05 14.18
N LYS A 5 -4.88 18.83 15.45
CA LYS A 5 -5.15 17.60 16.18
C LYS A 5 -6.57 17.67 16.71
N TYR A 6 -7.42 16.75 16.29
CA TYR A 6 -8.78 16.65 16.77
C TYR A 6 -8.87 15.49 17.76
N TYR A 7 -9.55 15.72 18.87
CA TYR A 7 -9.89 14.71 19.85
C TYR A 7 -11.41 14.55 19.85
N VAL A 8 -11.88 13.34 19.68
CA VAL A 8 -13.31 13.03 19.60
C VAL A 8 -13.64 11.96 20.63
N LYS A 9 -14.72 12.17 21.36
CA LYS A 9 -15.39 11.14 22.15
C LYS A 9 -16.78 10.90 21.57
N VAL A 10 -17.15 9.64 21.47
CA VAL A 10 -18.47 9.22 20.97
C VAL A 10 -19.17 8.47 22.08
N ARG A 11 -20.49 8.58 22.16
CA ARG A 11 -21.33 7.71 23.01
C ARG A 11 -22.57 7.30 22.23
N ALA A 12 -23.02 6.08 22.44
CA ALA A 12 -24.31 5.62 21.96
C ALA A 12 -25.43 6.35 22.70
N TYR A 13 -26.57 6.50 22.07
CA TYR A 13 -27.78 6.95 22.72
C TYR A 13 -28.96 6.13 22.21
N THR A 14 -30.02 6.10 23.02
CA THR A 14 -31.36 5.63 22.65
C THR A 14 -32.39 6.63 23.12
N ASP A 15 -33.43 6.80 22.34
CA ASP A 15 -34.60 7.62 22.74
C ASP A 15 -35.72 6.69 23.21
N TYR A 16 -36.22 6.91 24.40
CA TYR A 16 -37.34 6.17 24.97
C TYR A 16 -38.31 7.14 25.66
N ASN A 17 -39.57 7.07 25.29
CA ASN A 17 -40.64 7.97 25.81
C ASN A 17 -40.27 9.46 25.73
N GLY A 18 -39.65 9.90 24.64
CA GLY A 18 -39.24 11.30 24.44
C GLY A 18 -38.01 11.73 25.25
N VAL A 19 -37.41 10.84 26.02
CA VAL A 19 -36.19 11.09 26.79
C VAL A 19 -35.00 10.39 26.15
N ARG A 20 -33.89 11.12 25.99
CA ARG A 20 -32.65 10.59 25.44
C ARG A 20 -31.72 10.02 26.50
N TYR A 21 -31.48 8.74 26.47
CA TYR A 21 -30.55 8.03 27.35
C TYR A 21 -29.22 7.83 26.65
N TYR A 22 -28.12 8.09 27.33
CA TYR A 22 -26.78 8.03 26.79
C TYR A 22 -25.98 6.91 27.46
N GLY A 23 -25.32 6.07 26.66
CA GLY A 23 -24.31 5.13 27.13
C GLY A 23 -23.01 5.82 27.56
N ASP A 24 -22.01 5.03 27.92
CA ASP A 24 -20.67 5.51 28.28
C ASP A 24 -19.96 6.21 27.10
N ARG A 25 -19.16 7.21 27.44
CA ARG A 25 -18.31 7.87 26.46
C ARG A 25 -17.15 6.97 26.07
N SER A 26 -16.86 6.88 24.78
CA SER A 26 -15.66 6.20 24.29
C SER A 26 -14.39 6.83 24.89
N THR A 27 -13.29 6.08 24.87
CA THR A 27 -11.96 6.65 25.08
C THR A 27 -11.70 7.75 24.05
N MET A 28 -10.85 8.72 24.42
CA MET A 28 -10.51 9.83 23.51
C MET A 28 -9.77 9.31 22.29
N LEU A 29 -10.32 9.55 21.10
CA LEU A 29 -9.71 9.20 19.82
C LEU A 29 -9.04 10.42 19.22
N SER A 30 -7.80 10.29 18.76
CA SER A 30 -7.09 11.33 18.03
C SER A 30 -7.17 11.07 16.53
N SER A 31 -7.54 12.09 15.75
CA SER A 31 -7.51 12.05 14.29
C SER A 31 -6.11 12.34 13.69
N TYR A 32 -5.12 12.59 14.53
CA TYR A 32 -3.77 12.95 14.10
C TYR A 32 -2.89 11.73 13.88
N TYR A 33 -2.66 11.40 12.63
CA TYR A 33 -1.82 10.29 12.20
C TYR A 33 -0.35 10.73 12.14
N SER A 34 0.40 10.62 13.23
CA SER A 34 1.80 11.04 13.32
C SER A 34 2.78 9.90 13.61
N ASN A 35 2.28 8.76 14.10
CA ASN A 35 3.15 7.68 14.51
C ASN A 35 3.43 6.77 13.33
N VAL A 36 4.70 6.66 12.94
CA VAL A 36 5.15 5.75 11.88
C VAL A 36 4.91 4.31 12.34
N TYR A 37 4.08 3.60 11.57
CA TYR A 37 3.80 2.18 11.77
C TYR A 37 4.73 1.30 10.94
N ALA A 38 4.92 1.62 9.66
CA ALA A 38 5.85 0.94 8.76
C ALA A 38 6.23 1.85 7.60
N THR A 39 7.46 1.71 7.10
CA THR A 39 7.95 2.47 5.93
C THR A 39 8.73 1.56 5.02
N TYR A 40 8.50 1.69 3.71
CA TYR A 40 9.32 1.10 2.66
C TYR A 40 9.52 2.09 1.51
N TYR A 41 10.63 1.96 0.79
CA TYR A 41 10.94 2.78 -0.37
C TYR A 41 11.57 1.97 -1.50
N SER A 42 11.46 2.48 -2.71
CA SER A 42 12.15 1.96 -3.89
C SER A 42 12.71 3.10 -4.73
N TYR A 43 13.78 2.83 -5.47
CA TYR A 43 14.39 3.80 -6.38
C TYR A 43 13.90 3.59 -7.80
N TYR A 44 13.87 4.67 -8.60
CA TYR A 44 13.54 4.65 -10.02
C TYR A 44 14.44 5.60 -10.81
N VAL A 45 14.60 5.31 -12.10
CA VAL A 45 15.30 6.23 -13.01
C VAL A 45 14.45 7.49 -13.18
N ASN A 46 15.00 8.63 -12.77
CA ASN A 46 14.30 9.90 -12.66
C ASN A 46 14.13 10.58 -14.04
N ASN A 47 13.28 10.03 -14.90
CA ASN A 47 12.84 10.73 -16.10
C ASN A 47 11.47 11.40 -15.93
N LYS A 48 11.20 12.44 -16.72
CA LYS A 48 10.03 13.31 -16.59
C LYS A 48 8.71 12.54 -16.64
N ASN A 49 8.52 11.70 -17.66
CA ASN A 49 7.24 11.00 -17.87
C ASN A 49 6.97 9.97 -16.78
N ARG A 50 7.97 9.14 -16.44
CA ARG A 50 7.86 8.15 -15.36
C ARG A 50 7.58 8.85 -14.03
N THR A 51 8.33 9.91 -13.71
CA THR A 51 8.13 10.68 -12.48
C THR A 51 6.72 11.27 -12.39
N THR A 52 6.17 11.78 -13.51
CA THR A 52 4.80 12.27 -13.59
C THR A 52 3.80 11.16 -13.23
N ASN A 53 3.92 9.99 -13.85
CA ASN A 53 3.03 8.85 -13.59
C ASN A 53 3.07 8.42 -12.12
N LEU A 54 4.28 8.31 -11.54
CA LEU A 54 4.48 7.95 -10.14
C LEU A 54 3.85 8.98 -9.19
N LYS A 55 4.01 10.28 -9.48
CA LYS A 55 3.41 11.37 -8.69
C LYS A 55 1.88 11.33 -8.74
N ILE A 56 1.27 11.13 -9.93
CA ILE A 56 -0.19 11.06 -10.08
C ILE A 56 -0.75 9.89 -9.25
N ALA A 57 -0.24 8.68 -9.43
CA ALA A 57 -0.73 7.51 -8.69
C ALA A 57 -0.49 7.65 -7.19
N SER A 58 0.70 8.11 -6.79
CA SER A 58 1.02 8.34 -5.38
C SER A 58 0.13 9.40 -4.75
N LYS A 59 -0.23 10.48 -5.47
CA LYS A 59 -1.17 11.50 -5.00
C LYS A 59 -2.56 10.93 -4.71
N LYS A 60 -3.04 9.99 -5.55
CA LYS A 60 -4.32 9.30 -5.33
C LYS A 60 -4.32 8.44 -4.07
N ILE A 61 -3.21 7.76 -3.79
CA ILE A 61 -3.06 6.89 -2.61
C ILE A 61 -2.79 7.73 -1.35
N ASN A 62 -2.12 8.85 -1.48
CA ASN A 62 -1.68 9.67 -0.35
C ASN A 62 -2.87 10.22 0.45
N GLY A 63 -2.88 9.95 1.75
CA GLY A 63 -3.95 10.37 2.66
C GLY A 63 -5.07 9.35 2.83
N THR A 64 -5.10 8.26 2.04
CA THR A 64 -6.08 7.17 2.24
C THR A 64 -5.99 6.61 3.64
N ILE A 65 -7.12 6.45 4.29
CA ILE A 65 -7.25 5.86 5.63
C ILE A 65 -8.00 4.54 5.47
N ILE A 66 -7.43 3.47 6.00
CA ILE A 66 -8.01 2.12 5.99
C ILE A 66 -8.36 1.76 7.43
N GLN A 67 -9.66 1.68 7.73
CA GLN A 67 -10.16 1.34 9.05
C GLN A 67 -9.85 -0.12 9.41
N PRO A 68 -9.87 -0.50 10.70
CA PRO A 68 -9.84 -1.90 11.11
C PRO A 68 -10.87 -2.72 10.33
N GLY A 69 -10.44 -3.83 9.74
CA GLY A 69 -11.31 -4.71 8.93
C GLY A 69 -11.49 -4.28 7.47
N GLU A 70 -11.19 -3.05 7.09
CA GLU A 70 -11.28 -2.59 5.70
C GLU A 70 -10.16 -3.10 4.82
N THR A 71 -10.42 -3.11 3.52
CA THR A 71 -9.47 -3.55 2.48
C THR A 71 -9.07 -2.36 1.60
N PHE A 72 -7.76 -2.11 1.52
CA PHE A 72 -7.18 -1.25 0.50
C PHE A 72 -7.22 -1.98 -0.84
N ASP A 73 -7.72 -1.30 -1.86
CA ASP A 73 -7.78 -1.77 -3.25
C ASP A 73 -7.06 -0.78 -4.15
N PHE A 74 -5.92 -1.21 -4.72
CA PHE A 74 -5.06 -0.33 -5.50
C PHE A 74 -5.78 0.23 -6.73
N ASN A 75 -6.45 -0.63 -7.52
CA ASN A 75 -7.13 -0.21 -8.73
C ASN A 75 -8.30 0.73 -8.44
N LYS A 76 -9.07 0.47 -7.36
CA LYS A 76 -10.15 1.35 -6.91
C LYS A 76 -9.64 2.74 -6.51
N VAL A 77 -8.55 2.80 -5.74
CA VAL A 77 -7.99 4.06 -5.22
C VAL A 77 -7.30 4.88 -6.31
N VAL A 78 -6.50 4.24 -7.17
CA VAL A 78 -5.76 4.93 -8.24
C VAL A 78 -6.67 5.27 -9.42
N GLY A 79 -7.64 4.42 -9.70
CA GLY A 79 -8.59 4.57 -10.80
C GLY A 79 -7.96 4.32 -12.17
N SER A 80 -8.70 4.67 -13.23
CA SER A 80 -8.24 4.51 -14.60
C SER A 80 -7.02 5.40 -14.90
N ARG A 81 -6.09 4.86 -15.67
CA ARG A 81 -4.79 5.43 -15.99
C ARG A 81 -4.77 5.87 -17.45
N THR A 82 -5.41 6.99 -17.74
CA THR A 82 -5.60 7.53 -19.10
C THR A 82 -4.75 8.77 -19.35
N ALA A 83 -4.49 9.10 -20.62
CA ALA A 83 -3.81 10.34 -21.00
C ALA A 83 -4.57 11.58 -20.52
N ALA A 84 -5.90 11.58 -20.58
CA ALA A 84 -6.76 12.65 -20.08
C ALA A 84 -6.57 12.92 -18.57
N LYS A 85 -6.15 11.91 -17.78
CA LYS A 85 -5.79 12.07 -16.36
C LYS A 85 -4.33 12.46 -16.14
N GLY A 86 -3.62 12.85 -17.21
CA GLY A 86 -2.24 13.32 -17.18
C GLY A 86 -1.17 12.24 -17.22
N TYR A 87 -1.54 10.95 -17.33
CA TYR A 87 -0.56 9.89 -17.46
C TYR A 87 0.17 9.98 -18.80
N LYS A 88 1.47 9.68 -18.80
CA LYS A 88 2.38 9.77 -19.93
C LYS A 88 2.88 8.40 -20.33
N LYS A 89 3.32 8.26 -21.60
CA LYS A 89 4.03 7.07 -22.04
C LYS A 89 5.40 7.00 -21.35
N ALA A 90 5.73 5.84 -20.81
CA ALA A 90 7.03 5.52 -20.21
C ALA A 90 7.25 4.00 -20.35
N HIS A 91 8.45 3.51 -20.07
CA HIS A 91 8.76 2.07 -20.19
C HIS A 91 7.80 1.20 -19.36
N VAL A 92 7.19 0.23 -20.01
CA VAL A 92 6.38 -0.86 -19.46
C VAL A 92 6.91 -2.20 -19.94
N PHE A 93 6.68 -3.26 -19.19
CA PHE A 93 7.01 -4.63 -19.61
C PHE A 93 5.92 -5.16 -20.54
N THR A 94 6.30 -5.75 -21.67
CA THR A 94 5.38 -6.26 -22.70
C THR A 94 5.50 -7.76 -22.95
N GLY A 95 6.43 -8.43 -22.31
CA GLY A 95 6.68 -9.86 -22.47
C GLY A 95 8.00 -10.27 -21.83
N GLU A 96 8.48 -11.48 -22.10
CA GLU A 96 9.77 -11.92 -21.62
C GLU A 96 10.90 -11.06 -22.24
N ASN A 97 11.68 -10.40 -21.38
CA ASN A 97 12.81 -9.54 -21.74
C ASN A 97 12.52 -8.37 -22.68
N SER A 98 11.27 -7.97 -22.83
CA SER A 98 10.90 -6.83 -23.67
C SER A 98 10.26 -5.71 -22.89
N THR A 99 10.61 -4.47 -23.28
CA THR A 99 9.98 -3.24 -22.77
C THR A 99 9.56 -2.38 -23.95
N THR A 100 8.42 -1.72 -23.83
CA THR A 100 7.97 -0.73 -24.81
C THR A 100 7.49 0.53 -24.09
N MET A 101 7.23 1.58 -24.89
CA MET A 101 6.66 2.83 -24.39
C MET A 101 5.14 2.68 -24.26
N GLY A 102 4.68 2.41 -23.05
CA GLY A 102 3.26 2.27 -22.74
C GLY A 102 2.74 3.38 -21.83
N LEU A 103 1.44 3.63 -21.89
CA LEU A 103 0.78 4.61 -21.03
C LEU A 103 0.89 4.20 -19.55
N ALA A 104 1.14 5.18 -18.68
CA ALA A 104 1.25 4.98 -17.24
C ALA A 104 2.41 4.05 -16.79
N GLY A 105 3.51 3.94 -17.58
CA GLY A 105 4.69 3.20 -17.17
C GLY A 105 5.20 3.66 -15.78
N GLY A 106 5.47 2.69 -14.90
CA GLY A 106 5.90 2.90 -13.51
C GLY A 106 4.86 2.56 -12.45
N ILE A 107 3.59 2.40 -12.78
CA ILE A 107 2.51 2.15 -11.80
C ILE A 107 2.74 0.88 -10.96
N CYS A 108 3.25 -0.18 -11.55
CA CYS A 108 3.60 -1.41 -10.84
C CYS A 108 4.69 -1.16 -9.76
N GLN A 109 5.57 -0.18 -9.95
CA GLN A 109 6.54 0.18 -8.92
C GLN A 109 5.86 0.86 -7.72
N VAL A 110 4.83 1.70 -7.94
CA VAL A 110 4.02 2.24 -6.85
C VAL A 110 3.35 1.11 -6.08
N ALA A 111 2.69 0.17 -6.78
CA ALA A 111 2.05 -0.99 -6.17
C ALA A 111 3.05 -1.85 -5.39
N SER A 112 4.21 -2.14 -5.96
CA SER A 112 5.28 -2.92 -5.29
C SER A 112 5.81 -2.22 -4.04
N THR A 113 5.91 -0.88 -4.04
CA THR A 113 6.33 -0.11 -2.86
C THR A 113 5.29 -0.21 -1.75
N VAL A 114 4.00 -0.07 -2.08
CA VAL A 114 2.90 -0.25 -1.11
C VAL A 114 2.85 -1.71 -0.61
N PHE A 115 3.03 -2.70 -1.49
CA PHE A 115 3.06 -4.12 -1.12
C PHE A 115 4.17 -4.42 -0.10
N ASN A 116 5.37 -3.90 -0.31
CA ASN A 116 6.46 -4.09 0.63
C ASN A 116 6.20 -3.41 1.98
N THR A 117 5.56 -2.23 1.98
CA THR A 117 5.10 -1.60 3.23
C THR A 117 4.07 -2.47 3.94
N ALA A 118 3.11 -3.05 3.20
CA ALA A 118 2.11 -3.98 3.73
C ALA A 118 2.74 -5.28 4.27
N LEU A 119 3.78 -5.81 3.62
CA LEU A 119 4.53 -6.97 4.10
C LEU A 119 5.15 -6.71 5.47
N ILE A 120 5.91 -5.61 5.63
CA ILE A 120 6.61 -5.30 6.88
C ILE A 120 5.69 -4.82 7.99
N SER A 121 4.52 -4.26 7.67
CA SER A 121 3.48 -3.90 8.64
C SER A 121 2.63 -5.08 9.12
N ASN A 122 2.87 -6.27 8.60
CA ASN A 122 2.14 -7.49 8.95
C ASN A 122 0.62 -7.42 8.73
N VAL A 123 0.15 -6.58 7.82
CA VAL A 123 -1.26 -6.58 7.40
C VAL A 123 -1.56 -7.79 6.50
N LYS A 124 -2.82 -8.19 6.40
CA LYS A 124 -3.23 -9.34 5.60
C LYS A 124 -3.20 -9.00 4.12
N ILE A 125 -2.31 -9.65 3.35
CA ILE A 125 -2.32 -9.55 1.89
C ILE A 125 -3.51 -10.35 1.36
N VAL A 126 -4.34 -9.71 0.53
CA VAL A 126 -5.56 -10.32 -0.04
C VAL A 126 -5.32 -10.72 -1.47
N GLU A 127 -4.65 -9.88 -2.26
CA GLU A 127 -4.38 -10.12 -3.67
C GLU A 127 -3.02 -9.55 -4.06
N ARG A 128 -2.24 -10.31 -4.82
CA ARG A 128 -0.97 -9.89 -5.39
C ARG A 128 -0.67 -10.72 -6.63
N HIS A 129 -0.30 -10.07 -7.70
CA HIS A 129 0.18 -10.69 -8.93
C HIS A 129 1.69 -10.43 -9.10
N GLN A 130 2.40 -11.37 -9.69
CA GLN A 130 3.80 -11.22 -10.09
C GLN A 130 3.90 -10.58 -11.47
N HIS A 131 5.06 -10.02 -11.80
CA HIS A 131 5.39 -9.70 -13.19
C HIS A 131 5.78 -10.96 -13.96
N SER A 132 5.68 -10.91 -15.28
CA SER A 132 6.17 -11.96 -16.18
C SER A 132 7.71 -12.05 -16.20
N GLN A 133 8.40 -10.98 -15.79
CA GLN A 133 9.85 -10.89 -15.76
C GLN A 133 10.36 -10.17 -14.50
N ARG A 134 11.66 -10.28 -14.26
CA ARG A 134 12.32 -9.66 -13.09
C ARG A 134 12.22 -8.14 -13.16
N VAL A 135 11.94 -7.51 -12.04
CA VAL A 135 12.01 -6.06 -11.87
C VAL A 135 13.20 -5.71 -10.98
N SER A 136 13.85 -4.58 -11.25
CA SER A 136 15.07 -4.14 -10.54
C SER A 136 14.81 -3.29 -9.30
N TYR A 137 13.62 -2.73 -9.15
CA TYR A 137 13.31 -1.72 -8.12
C TYR A 137 12.87 -2.30 -6.76
N VAL A 138 12.69 -3.62 -6.66
CA VAL A 138 12.45 -4.36 -5.40
C VAL A 138 13.18 -5.69 -5.44
N PRO A 139 13.48 -6.32 -4.29
CA PRO A 139 14.05 -7.66 -4.25
C PRO A 139 13.18 -8.67 -4.99
N LEU A 140 13.79 -9.68 -5.59
CA LEU A 140 13.11 -10.75 -6.34
C LEU A 140 12.01 -11.40 -5.49
N GLY A 141 10.86 -11.70 -6.11
CA GLY A 141 9.69 -12.25 -5.44
C GLY A 141 8.92 -11.26 -4.54
N ARG A 142 9.30 -9.98 -4.53
CA ARG A 142 8.67 -8.93 -3.73
C ARG A 142 8.05 -7.81 -4.57
N ASP A 143 7.77 -8.10 -5.81
CA ASP A 143 7.06 -7.23 -6.74
C ASP A 143 5.54 -7.40 -6.65
N ALA A 144 4.80 -6.42 -7.15
CA ALA A 144 3.35 -6.48 -7.36
C ALA A 144 2.99 -5.86 -8.71
N ALA A 145 2.50 -6.69 -9.62
CA ALA A 145 2.07 -6.29 -10.95
C ALA A 145 0.63 -5.78 -10.92
N ILE A 146 0.38 -4.74 -11.71
CA ILE A 146 -0.94 -4.15 -11.94
C ILE A 146 -1.18 -4.08 -13.43
N SER A 147 -2.30 -4.62 -13.91
CA SER A 147 -2.66 -4.59 -15.33
C SER A 147 -4.16 -4.44 -15.50
N GLY A 148 -4.58 -3.31 -16.04
CA GLY A 148 -6.00 -3.00 -16.28
C GLY A 148 -6.88 -3.29 -15.08
N ASN A 149 -7.95 -4.04 -15.31
CA ASN A 149 -8.86 -4.57 -14.27
C ASN A 149 -8.54 -6.04 -13.91
N VAL A 150 -7.54 -6.66 -14.57
CA VAL A 150 -7.23 -8.10 -14.45
C VAL A 150 -6.26 -8.38 -13.30
N GLN A 151 -5.26 -7.51 -13.12
CA GLN A 151 -4.29 -7.67 -12.04
C GLN A 151 -4.38 -6.50 -11.09
N ASN A 152 -4.60 -6.80 -9.81
CA ASN A 152 -4.75 -5.82 -8.74
C ASN A 152 -3.83 -6.13 -7.57
N PHE A 153 -3.70 -5.18 -6.66
CA PHE A 153 -3.05 -5.37 -5.37
C PHE A 153 -4.01 -4.94 -4.27
N ARG A 154 -4.31 -5.86 -3.34
CA ARG A 154 -5.21 -5.61 -2.22
C ARG A 154 -4.64 -6.14 -0.91
N TRP A 155 -4.85 -5.40 0.16
CA TRP A 155 -4.53 -5.83 1.52
C TRP A 155 -5.62 -5.38 2.48
N LYS A 156 -5.88 -6.19 3.51
CA LYS A 156 -6.87 -5.91 4.56
C LYS A 156 -6.16 -5.43 5.82
N ASN A 157 -6.67 -4.37 6.42
CA ASN A 157 -6.24 -3.93 7.74
C ASN A 157 -6.80 -4.87 8.81
N ASN A 158 -6.00 -5.85 9.21
CA ASN A 158 -6.31 -6.81 10.27
C ASN A 158 -5.80 -6.36 11.65
N THR A 159 -5.50 -5.07 11.81
CA THR A 159 -5.10 -4.47 13.08
C THR A 159 -6.28 -3.83 13.80
N LYS A 160 -6.07 -3.43 15.06
CA LYS A 160 -7.06 -2.67 15.85
C LYS A 160 -7.04 -1.16 15.55
N TYR A 161 -6.15 -0.68 14.69
CA TYR A 161 -5.87 0.73 14.47
C TYR A 161 -6.15 1.11 13.02
N ALA A 162 -6.76 2.27 12.80
CA ALA A 162 -6.84 2.84 11.46
C ALA A 162 -5.43 3.17 10.95
N ILE A 163 -5.16 2.86 9.70
CA ILE A 163 -3.88 3.07 9.03
C ILE A 163 -4.06 4.14 7.95
N LYS A 164 -3.30 5.24 8.06
CA LYS A 164 -3.22 6.28 7.03
C LYS A 164 -1.98 6.06 6.18
N ILE A 165 -2.16 6.06 4.86
CA ILE A 165 -1.08 5.90 3.90
C ILE A 165 -0.51 7.28 3.54
N LYS A 166 0.81 7.44 3.63
CA LYS A 166 1.53 8.59 3.07
C LYS A 166 2.44 8.12 1.96
N MET A 167 2.32 8.78 0.80
CA MET A 167 3.19 8.52 -0.35
C MET A 167 4.03 9.77 -0.63
N THR A 168 5.32 9.59 -0.94
CA THR A 168 6.19 10.66 -1.44
C THR A 168 6.98 10.18 -2.65
N VAL A 169 7.12 11.06 -3.64
CA VAL A 169 7.92 10.84 -4.85
C VAL A 169 8.85 12.04 -5.02
N LYS A 170 10.14 11.85 -4.75
CA LYS A 170 11.15 12.93 -4.79
C LYS A 170 12.53 12.33 -5.10
N GLY A 171 13.29 12.97 -5.98
CA GLY A 171 14.70 12.63 -6.22
C GLY A 171 14.96 11.18 -6.61
N GLY A 172 14.19 10.61 -7.55
CA GLY A 172 14.36 9.21 -7.96
C GLY A 172 13.92 8.15 -6.94
N LYS A 173 13.22 8.57 -5.88
CA LYS A 173 12.78 7.70 -4.78
C LYS A 173 11.28 7.78 -4.56
N ILE A 174 10.61 6.64 -4.42
CA ILE A 174 9.23 6.51 -3.95
C ILE A 174 9.27 5.98 -2.52
N THR A 175 8.56 6.63 -1.62
CA THR A 175 8.42 6.15 -0.24
C THR A 175 6.94 5.99 0.09
N CYS A 176 6.60 4.85 0.67
CA CYS A 176 5.30 4.57 1.26
C CYS A 176 5.46 4.43 2.78
N THR A 177 4.70 5.19 3.54
CA THR A 177 4.68 5.11 5.01
C THR A 177 3.25 4.92 5.49
N PHE A 178 3.04 3.93 6.32
CA PHE A 178 1.81 3.75 7.07
C PHE A 178 1.94 4.46 8.41
N TYR A 179 0.92 5.24 8.75
CA TYR A 179 0.81 5.97 10.01
C TYR A 179 -0.40 5.53 10.81
N THR A 180 -0.28 5.58 12.13
CA THR A 180 -1.39 5.39 13.08
C THR A 180 -1.53 6.61 13.98
N CYS A 181 -2.72 6.81 14.59
CA CYS A 181 -2.93 7.85 15.60
C CYS A 181 -2.23 7.51 16.91
N GLN A 182 -2.16 6.23 17.24
CA GLN A 182 -1.57 5.74 18.48
C GLN A 182 -0.11 5.32 18.25
N LYS A 183 0.73 5.46 19.27
CA LYS A 183 2.13 5.01 19.24
C LYS A 183 2.19 3.48 19.37
N VAL A 184 2.06 2.79 18.25
CA VAL A 184 2.10 1.33 18.17
C VAL A 184 3.11 0.89 17.11
N LYS A 185 3.63 -0.32 17.26
CA LYS A 185 4.53 -0.95 16.28
C LYS A 185 3.90 -2.23 15.74
N PRO A 186 4.13 -2.57 14.46
CA PRO A 186 3.72 -3.87 13.93
C PRO A 186 4.47 -4.99 14.64
N LYS A 187 3.89 -6.20 14.65
CA LYS A 187 4.63 -7.39 15.05
C LYS A 187 5.86 -7.55 14.17
N LYS A 188 7.02 -7.80 14.77
CA LYS A 188 8.28 -8.01 14.02
C LYS A 188 8.12 -9.16 13.04
N VAL A 189 8.38 -8.89 11.77
CA VAL A 189 8.34 -9.87 10.68
C VAL A 189 9.73 -10.22 10.21
N LYS A 190 9.93 -11.46 9.78
CA LYS A 190 11.07 -11.89 8.95
C LYS A 190 10.56 -12.15 7.54
N LEU A 191 11.21 -11.58 6.54
CA LEU A 191 10.96 -11.84 5.13
C LEU A 191 12.13 -12.65 4.60
N LYS A 192 11.85 -13.84 4.07
CA LYS A 192 12.84 -14.71 3.43
C LYS A 192 12.37 -15.03 2.02
N VAL A 193 13.25 -14.86 1.05
CA VAL A 193 13.04 -15.31 -0.32
C VAL A 193 13.99 -16.47 -0.56
N THR A 194 13.46 -17.58 -1.05
CA THR A 194 14.24 -18.73 -1.50
C THR A 194 14.04 -18.91 -2.99
N GLN A 195 15.09 -19.32 -3.70
CA GLN A 195 15.07 -19.60 -5.14
C GLN A 195 15.21 -21.10 -5.38
N LYS A 196 14.38 -21.62 -6.30
CA LYS A 196 14.56 -22.95 -6.91
C LYS A 196 14.32 -22.82 -8.41
N GLY A 197 15.39 -22.96 -9.20
CA GLY A 197 15.37 -22.65 -10.63
C GLY A 197 14.90 -21.21 -10.88
N LYS A 198 13.90 -21.04 -11.73
CA LYS A 198 13.27 -19.74 -12.06
C LYS A 198 12.21 -19.30 -11.03
N THR A 199 11.94 -20.10 -9.98
CA THR A 199 10.89 -19.81 -8.99
C THR A 199 11.47 -19.20 -7.73
N PHE A 200 10.92 -18.06 -7.32
CA PHE A 200 11.25 -17.34 -6.10
C PHE A 200 10.05 -17.45 -5.14
N THR A 201 10.29 -18.00 -3.95
CA THR A 201 9.25 -18.14 -2.91
C THR A 201 9.53 -17.15 -1.79
N LEU A 202 8.67 -16.14 -1.67
CA LEU A 202 8.66 -15.24 -0.51
C LEU A 202 7.88 -15.89 0.62
N LYS A 203 8.48 -15.93 1.82
CA LYS A 203 7.81 -16.27 3.07
C LYS A 203 7.93 -15.13 4.06
N ARG A 204 6.80 -14.75 4.69
CA ARG A 204 6.75 -13.84 5.82
C ARG A 204 6.45 -14.65 7.09
N THR A 205 7.33 -14.55 8.08
CA THR A 205 7.17 -15.23 9.36
C THR A 205 7.05 -14.24 10.51
N VAL A 206 6.21 -14.57 11.49
CA VAL A 206 6.00 -13.83 12.73
C VAL A 206 6.11 -14.82 13.88
N LYS A 207 7.00 -14.56 14.85
CA LYS A 207 7.27 -15.47 15.97
C LYS A 207 7.51 -16.92 15.49
N GLY A 208 8.32 -17.11 14.44
CA GLY A 208 8.65 -18.42 13.87
C GLY A 208 7.59 -19.02 12.94
N LYS A 209 6.34 -18.57 12.95
CA LYS A 209 5.26 -19.14 12.13
C LYS A 209 5.08 -18.36 10.84
N THR A 210 4.99 -19.07 9.70
CA THR A 210 4.67 -18.45 8.38
C THR A 210 3.21 -18.02 8.36
N ASN A 211 2.97 -16.73 8.09
CA ASN A 211 1.63 -16.16 7.99
C ASN A 211 1.29 -15.56 6.62
N TYR A 212 2.25 -15.56 5.71
CA TYR A 212 2.06 -15.24 4.31
C TYR A 212 3.16 -15.89 3.46
N SER A 213 2.78 -16.41 2.30
CA SER A 213 3.73 -16.90 1.30
C SER A 213 3.18 -16.65 -0.10
N CYS A 214 4.06 -16.32 -1.02
CA CYS A 214 3.74 -16.25 -2.44
C CYS A 214 4.93 -16.71 -3.28
N LYS A 215 4.64 -17.14 -4.51
CA LYS A 215 5.65 -17.55 -5.49
C LYS A 215 5.70 -16.52 -6.62
N SER A 216 6.85 -16.39 -7.24
CA SER A 216 7.08 -15.66 -8.49
C SER A 216 7.98 -16.49 -9.38
N LYS A 217 7.60 -16.64 -10.64
CA LYS A 217 8.39 -17.35 -11.64
C LYS A 217 8.77 -16.35 -12.74
N TYR A 218 10.07 -16.19 -12.98
CA TYR A 218 10.62 -15.29 -13.99
C TYR A 218 11.55 -16.03 -14.93
#